data_46f05711f3944e3e2d532645931bd5b7
#
_entry.id   46f05711f3944e3e2d532645931bd5b7
#
_cell.length_a   1.000
_cell.length_b   1.000
_cell.length_c   1.000
_cell.angle_alpha   90.00
_cell.angle_beta   90.00
_cell.angle_gamma   90.00
#
_symmetry.space_group_name_H-M   'P 1'
#
loop_
_entity.id
_entity.type
_entity.pdbx_description
1 polymer ?
#
loop_
_entity_poly.entity_id
_entity_poly.type
_entity_poly.pdbx_seq_one_letter_code
_entity_poly.pdbx_strand_id
1 'polypeptide(L)'
;MICKYCKKECVKDGFQKNGRQRYKCKKCNKKQQSEYKYHTYDSHIERSIIIYTKEGVGIRSTARLLKISTTTLLSRKISIAGNIRQPPVAYKQIYEVDEIKSFVKCKKNLIWIVYALNRKTKEVVSYNVGNRTNVTLGAVIKTLDLSNAKKIYTDKWRGYKSLISKKIHSTFNRETNHIERHNLTIRTHLKRLTRRSICFSRSVVILSAILRIYFWG
;
A
#
# COMPACT_ATOMS: atom_id res chain seq x y z
N MET A 1 36.32 -4.48 17.91
CA MET A 1 35.12 -4.58 17.07
C MET A 1 35.27 -3.68 15.85
N ILE A 2 34.94 -4.15 14.66
CA ILE A 2 35.06 -3.36 13.42
C ILE A 2 33.80 -2.50 13.19
N CYS A 3 34.00 -1.26 12.81
CA CYS A 3 32.92 -0.33 12.50
C CYS A 3 32.13 -0.77 11.27
N LYS A 4 30.80 -0.86 11.38
CA LYS A 4 29.91 -1.21 10.26
C LYS A 4 29.91 -0.18 9.12
N TYR A 5 30.25 1.07 9.42
CA TYR A 5 30.17 2.19 8.48
C TYR A 5 31.49 2.47 7.74
N CYS A 6 32.62 2.47 8.42
CA CYS A 6 33.92 2.85 7.82
C CYS A 6 34.97 1.74 7.91
N LYS A 7 34.62 0.55 8.41
CA LYS A 7 35.48 -0.65 8.52
C LYS A 7 36.75 -0.46 9.36
N LYS A 8 36.83 0.56 10.21
CA LYS A 8 37.91 0.79 11.16
C LYS A 8 37.57 0.25 12.55
N GLU A 9 38.55 0.14 13.41
CA GLU A 9 38.35 -0.36 14.77
C GLU A 9 37.53 0.57 15.65
N CYS A 10 36.72 -0.02 16.53
CA CYS A 10 35.91 0.66 17.51
C CYS A 10 36.41 0.35 18.92
N VAL A 11 36.36 1.35 19.79
CA VAL A 11 36.64 1.21 21.22
C VAL A 11 35.36 1.04 22.03
N LYS A 12 35.45 0.44 23.21
CA LYS A 12 34.33 0.35 24.16
C LYS A 12 33.91 1.76 24.59
N ASP A 13 32.60 2.03 24.63
CA ASP A 13 32.02 3.35 24.93
C ASP A 13 30.88 3.19 25.97
N GLY A 14 31.17 2.49 27.07
CA GLY A 14 30.22 2.22 28.15
C GLY A 14 29.08 1.27 27.77
N PHE A 15 28.08 1.20 28.63
CA PHE A 15 26.92 0.31 28.46
C PHE A 15 25.66 1.08 28.13
N GLN A 16 24.73 0.44 27.48
CA GLN A 16 23.37 0.95 27.32
C GLN A 16 22.50 0.63 28.54
N LYS A 17 21.34 1.27 28.67
CA LYS A 17 20.35 1.00 29.73
C LYS A 17 19.91 -0.48 29.79
N ASN A 18 20.04 -1.22 28.69
CA ASN A 18 19.74 -2.66 28.62
C ASN A 18 20.94 -3.56 28.96
N GLY A 19 22.01 -3.02 29.52
CA GLY A 19 23.23 -3.75 29.94
C GLY A 19 24.17 -4.16 28.80
N ARG A 20 23.90 -3.77 27.53
CA ARG A 20 24.77 -4.15 26.41
C ARG A 20 25.93 -3.17 26.22
N GLN A 21 27.09 -3.73 25.88
CA GLN A 21 28.31 -2.96 25.59
C GLN A 21 28.10 -2.11 24.33
N ARG A 22 28.33 -0.83 24.45
CA ARG A 22 28.35 0.14 23.35
C ARG A 22 29.78 0.34 22.86
N TYR A 23 29.92 0.53 21.55
CA TYR A 23 31.21 0.79 20.91
C TYR A 23 31.14 2.11 20.12
N LYS A 24 32.24 2.85 20.10
CA LYS A 24 32.39 4.08 19.34
C LYS A 24 33.57 3.97 18.38
N CYS A 25 33.36 4.32 17.11
CA CYS A 25 34.43 4.37 16.13
C CYS A 25 35.22 5.65 16.28
N LYS A 26 36.54 5.56 16.45
CA LYS A 26 37.42 6.74 16.55
C LYS A 26 37.49 7.56 15.25
N LYS A 27 37.31 6.92 14.07
CA LYS A 27 37.41 7.59 12.79
C LYS A 27 36.13 8.35 12.41
N CYS A 28 34.96 7.69 12.46
CA CYS A 28 33.70 8.29 12.03
C CYS A 28 32.75 8.71 13.17
N ASN A 29 33.21 8.58 14.42
CA ASN A 29 32.49 8.92 15.67
C ASN A 29 31.11 8.23 15.85
N LYS A 30 30.74 7.33 14.95
CA LYS A 30 29.45 6.61 15.04
C LYS A 30 29.50 5.56 16.15
N LYS A 31 28.40 5.48 16.90
CA LYS A 31 28.19 4.49 17.96
C LYS A 31 27.47 3.27 17.41
N GLN A 32 27.84 2.08 17.90
CA GLN A 32 27.22 0.82 17.53
C GLN A 32 27.29 -0.20 18.66
N GLN A 33 26.54 -1.28 18.52
CA GLN A 33 26.54 -2.43 19.43
C GLN A 33 27.01 -3.68 18.69
N SER A 34 27.51 -4.68 19.42
CA SER A 34 27.83 -6.00 18.86
C SER A 34 26.58 -6.66 18.30
N GLU A 35 25.49 -6.61 19.04
CA GLU A 35 24.19 -7.16 18.67
C GLU A 35 23.09 -6.18 18.99
N TYR A 36 22.11 -6.10 18.10
CA TYR A 36 20.88 -5.33 18.31
C TYR A 36 19.75 -6.28 18.68
N LYS A 37 19.09 -6.08 19.82
CA LYS A 37 17.87 -6.83 20.19
C LYS A 37 16.67 -6.50 19.30
N TYR A 38 16.73 -5.39 18.58
CA TYR A 38 15.60 -4.86 17.85
C TYR A 38 15.61 -5.39 16.41
N HIS A 39 14.82 -6.44 16.18
CA HIS A 39 14.76 -7.14 14.89
C HIS A 39 13.79 -6.55 13.86
N THR A 40 13.21 -5.39 14.14
CA THR A 40 12.15 -4.80 13.29
C THR A 40 12.58 -4.54 11.84
N TYR A 41 13.87 -4.44 11.58
CA TYR A 41 14.42 -4.19 10.24
C TYR A 41 14.94 -5.46 9.55
N ASP A 42 14.73 -6.62 10.14
CA ASP A 42 15.11 -7.87 9.50
C ASP A 42 14.20 -8.14 8.28
N SER A 43 14.78 -8.68 7.22
CA SER A 43 14.05 -9.02 5.99
C SER A 43 12.90 -10.00 6.22
N HIS A 44 13.04 -10.88 7.21
CA HIS A 44 11.98 -11.79 7.65
C HIS A 44 10.75 -11.03 8.18
N ILE A 45 10.94 -9.98 8.98
CA ILE A 45 9.85 -9.16 9.52
C ILE A 45 9.14 -8.41 8.37
N GLU A 46 9.90 -7.91 7.40
CA GLU A 46 9.34 -7.23 6.23
C GLU A 46 8.45 -8.15 5.40
N ARG A 47 8.92 -9.35 5.06
CA ARG A 47 8.13 -10.38 4.37
C ARG A 47 6.85 -10.72 5.14
N SER A 48 6.96 -10.93 6.44
CA SER A 48 5.81 -11.23 7.30
C SER A 48 4.79 -10.09 7.31
N ILE A 49 5.23 -8.82 7.32
CA ILE A 49 4.33 -7.66 7.23
C ILE A 49 3.57 -7.64 5.89
N ILE A 50 4.25 -7.97 4.79
CA ILE A 50 3.62 -8.07 3.46
C ILE A 50 2.58 -9.17 3.46
N ILE A 51 2.95 -10.40 3.82
CA ILE A 51 2.07 -11.57 3.86
C ILE A 51 0.84 -11.28 4.73
N TYR A 52 1.02 -10.87 5.99
CA TYR A 52 -0.10 -10.59 6.90
C TYR A 52 -0.98 -9.43 6.42
N THR A 53 -0.44 -8.51 5.62
CA THR A 53 -1.26 -7.44 5.02
C THR A 53 -2.11 -7.97 3.89
N LYS A 54 -1.59 -8.86 3.04
CA LYS A 54 -2.31 -9.51 1.94
C LYS A 54 -3.40 -10.45 2.47
N GLU A 55 -3.12 -11.16 3.54
CA GLU A 55 -4.09 -12.02 4.26
C GLU A 55 -5.11 -11.23 5.12
N GLY A 56 -5.08 -9.91 5.07
CA GLY A 56 -6.04 -9.06 5.78
C GLY A 56 -5.90 -9.05 7.30
N VAL A 57 -4.78 -9.54 7.84
CA VAL A 57 -4.54 -9.56 9.29
C VAL A 57 -4.54 -8.13 9.84
N GLY A 58 -5.34 -7.88 10.88
CA GLY A 58 -5.50 -6.57 11.50
C GLY A 58 -4.18 -6.02 12.09
N ILE A 59 -4.03 -4.70 12.15
CA ILE A 59 -2.81 -4.03 12.63
C ILE A 59 -2.39 -4.52 14.02
N ARG A 60 -3.32 -4.60 14.97
CA ARG A 60 -3.01 -5.05 16.33
C ARG A 60 -2.60 -6.52 16.38
N SER A 61 -3.23 -7.36 15.57
CA SER A 61 -2.88 -8.79 15.47
C SER A 61 -1.50 -8.98 14.85
N THR A 62 -1.21 -8.28 13.74
CA THR A 62 0.12 -8.29 13.11
C THR A 62 1.21 -7.84 14.09
N ALA A 63 0.97 -6.76 14.84
CA ALA A 63 1.93 -6.26 15.82
C ALA A 63 2.22 -7.28 16.94
N ARG A 64 1.17 -7.98 17.43
CA ARG A 64 1.34 -9.07 18.43
C ARG A 64 2.11 -10.26 17.87
N LEU A 65 1.76 -10.72 16.66
CA LEU A 65 2.44 -11.85 16.00
C LEU A 65 3.93 -11.57 15.79
N LEU A 66 4.27 -10.34 15.41
CA LEU A 66 5.66 -9.92 15.15
C LEU A 66 6.37 -9.39 16.39
N LYS A 67 5.71 -9.35 17.57
CA LYS A 67 6.25 -8.82 18.83
C LYS A 67 6.83 -7.40 18.70
N ILE A 68 6.18 -6.54 17.91
CA ILE A 68 6.54 -5.14 17.70
C ILE A 68 5.40 -4.20 18.11
N SER A 69 5.71 -2.91 18.32
CA SER A 69 4.66 -1.93 18.61
C SER A 69 3.79 -1.65 17.38
N THR A 70 2.53 -1.26 17.58
CA THR A 70 1.64 -0.84 16.48
C THR A 70 2.18 0.37 15.74
N THR A 71 2.83 1.30 16.44
CA THR A 71 3.48 2.49 15.85
C THR A 71 4.61 2.06 14.92
N THR A 72 5.48 1.16 15.38
CA THR A 72 6.56 0.59 14.57
C THR A 72 6.01 -0.11 13.33
N LEU A 73 4.97 -0.96 13.49
CA LEU A 73 4.34 -1.64 12.37
C LEU A 73 3.80 -0.67 11.33
N LEU A 74 3.10 0.40 11.75
CA LEU A 74 2.56 1.40 10.82
C LEU A 74 3.67 2.15 10.07
N SER A 75 4.74 2.55 10.76
CA SER A 75 5.93 3.15 10.13
C SER A 75 6.57 2.20 9.11
N ARG A 76 6.71 0.91 9.47
CA ARG A 76 7.24 -0.11 8.53
C ARG A 76 6.34 -0.31 7.32
N LYS A 77 5.01 -0.36 7.49
CA LYS A 77 4.07 -0.45 6.34
C LYS A 77 4.23 0.73 5.38
N ILE A 78 4.41 1.96 5.88
CA ILE A 78 4.65 3.13 5.03
C ILE A 78 5.97 2.99 4.28
N SER A 79 7.05 2.62 4.97
CA SER A 79 8.38 2.41 4.37
C SER A 79 8.35 1.31 3.28
N ILE A 80 7.75 0.15 3.58
CA ILE A 80 7.59 -0.96 2.63
C ILE A 80 6.81 -0.49 1.39
N ALA A 81 5.66 0.16 1.61
CA ALA A 81 4.85 0.68 0.51
C ALA A 81 5.61 1.69 -0.36
N GLY A 82 6.47 2.53 0.23
CA GLY A 82 7.33 3.46 -0.50
C GLY A 82 8.32 2.77 -1.45
N ASN A 83 8.79 1.57 -1.09
CA ASN A 83 9.73 0.79 -1.89
C ASN A 83 9.06 -0.08 -2.98
N ILE A 84 7.76 -0.37 -2.83
CA ILE A 84 7.01 -1.13 -3.84
C ILE A 84 6.78 -0.24 -5.05
N ARG A 85 7.23 -0.66 -6.22
CA ARG A 85 6.98 0.03 -7.48
C ARG A 85 5.61 -0.33 -8.05
N GLN A 86 4.97 0.62 -8.71
CA GLN A 86 3.79 0.33 -9.52
C GLN A 86 4.19 -0.60 -10.66
N PRO A 87 3.42 -1.66 -10.96
CA PRO A 87 3.73 -2.51 -12.11
C PRO A 87 3.63 -1.72 -13.42
N PRO A 88 4.44 -2.10 -14.43
CA PRO A 88 4.32 -1.49 -15.75
C PRO A 88 2.93 -1.76 -16.33
N VAL A 89 2.31 -0.73 -16.89
CA VAL A 89 0.99 -0.87 -17.51
C VAL A 89 1.17 -1.35 -18.94
N ALA A 90 0.62 -2.50 -19.25
CA ALA A 90 0.75 -3.12 -20.57
C ALA A 90 0.05 -2.28 -21.65
N TYR A 91 0.71 -2.15 -22.81
CA TYR A 91 0.21 -1.36 -23.93
C TYR A 91 -1.02 -1.98 -24.61
N LYS A 92 -1.96 -1.16 -25.06
CA LYS A 92 -3.17 -1.59 -25.82
C LYS A 92 -4.01 -2.69 -25.15
N GLN A 93 -4.12 -2.68 -23.83
CA GLN A 93 -4.97 -3.63 -23.10
C GLN A 93 -6.38 -3.08 -22.85
N ILE A 94 -7.23 -3.94 -22.32
CA ILE A 94 -8.60 -3.61 -21.89
C ILE A 94 -8.63 -3.55 -20.38
N TYR A 95 -9.24 -2.49 -19.84
CA TYR A 95 -9.30 -2.23 -18.41
C TYR A 95 -10.72 -2.07 -17.91
N GLU A 96 -10.95 -2.42 -16.68
CA GLU A 96 -12.16 -2.09 -15.91
C GLU A 96 -11.77 -1.10 -14.81
N VAL A 97 -12.56 -0.03 -14.62
CA VAL A 97 -12.31 0.99 -13.59
C VAL A 97 -13.57 1.16 -12.75
N ASP A 98 -13.41 1.15 -11.44
CA ASP A 98 -14.50 1.32 -10.48
C ASP A 98 -13.99 1.98 -9.19
N GLU A 99 -14.90 2.39 -8.31
CA GLU A 99 -14.59 3.01 -7.04
C GLU A 99 -15.11 2.23 -5.84
N ILE A 100 -14.28 2.12 -4.83
CA ILE A 100 -14.67 1.61 -3.52
C ILE A 100 -14.88 2.79 -2.57
N LYS A 101 -16.11 2.95 -2.09
CA LYS A 101 -16.44 3.88 -1.00
C LYS A 101 -15.88 3.39 0.32
N SER A 102 -15.16 4.24 1.06
CA SER A 102 -14.61 3.95 2.37
C SER A 102 -14.64 5.20 3.26
N PHE A 103 -14.07 5.10 4.47
CA PHE A 103 -14.05 6.18 5.44
C PHE A 103 -12.68 6.25 6.12
N VAL A 104 -12.30 7.46 6.57
CA VAL A 104 -11.09 7.69 7.37
C VAL A 104 -11.47 8.31 8.71
N LYS A 105 -10.98 7.76 9.80
CA LYS A 105 -11.27 8.12 11.20
C LYS A 105 -12.70 7.83 11.63
N CYS A 106 -13.69 8.33 10.92
CA CYS A 106 -15.12 8.18 11.23
C CYS A 106 -15.96 8.19 9.94
N LYS A 107 -17.25 7.85 10.05
CA LYS A 107 -18.20 7.80 8.91
C LYS A 107 -18.45 9.16 8.24
N LYS A 108 -18.16 10.27 8.92
CA LYS A 108 -18.30 11.62 8.34
C LYS A 108 -17.19 11.90 7.29
N ASN A 109 -16.03 11.31 7.46
CA ASN A 109 -14.86 11.51 6.57
C ASN A 109 -14.86 10.47 5.45
N LEU A 110 -15.71 10.71 4.47
CA LEU A 110 -15.84 9.88 3.28
C LEU A 110 -14.58 9.96 2.41
N ILE A 111 -14.14 8.82 1.89
CA ILE A 111 -13.04 8.71 0.94
C ILE A 111 -13.36 7.65 -0.11
N TRP A 112 -12.79 7.80 -1.29
CA TRP A 112 -12.95 6.89 -2.41
C TRP A 112 -11.61 6.32 -2.83
N ILE A 113 -11.62 5.03 -3.16
CA ILE A 113 -10.49 4.31 -3.73
C ILE A 113 -10.88 4.00 -5.16
N VAL A 114 -10.29 4.72 -6.10
CA VAL A 114 -10.44 4.47 -7.54
C VAL A 114 -9.32 3.57 -7.98
N TYR A 115 -9.62 2.53 -8.75
CA TYR A 115 -8.55 1.68 -9.28
C TYR A 115 -8.92 1.09 -10.63
N ALA A 116 -7.90 0.71 -11.39
CA ALA A 116 -8.01 0.08 -12.69
C ALA A 116 -7.51 -1.36 -12.63
N LEU A 117 -8.34 -2.28 -13.11
CA LEU A 117 -8.07 -3.70 -13.22
C LEU A 117 -7.80 -4.07 -14.68
N ASN A 118 -6.70 -4.75 -14.97
CA ASN A 118 -6.49 -5.34 -16.29
C ASN A 118 -7.45 -6.51 -16.48
N ARG A 119 -8.28 -6.47 -17.53
CA ARG A 119 -9.31 -7.47 -17.77
C ARG A 119 -8.75 -8.87 -18.06
N LYS A 120 -7.55 -8.96 -18.63
CA LYS A 120 -6.90 -10.23 -18.97
C LYS A 120 -6.17 -10.84 -17.76
N THR A 121 -5.29 -10.08 -17.11
CA THR A 121 -4.44 -10.59 -16.00
C THR A 121 -5.15 -10.56 -14.65
N LYS A 122 -6.24 -9.78 -14.52
CA LYS A 122 -6.95 -9.52 -13.25
C LYS A 122 -6.09 -8.80 -12.19
N GLU A 123 -5.04 -8.13 -12.63
CA GLU A 123 -4.14 -7.36 -11.77
C GLU A 123 -4.54 -5.89 -11.72
N VAL A 124 -4.37 -5.28 -10.56
CA VAL A 124 -4.55 -3.85 -10.39
C VAL A 124 -3.32 -3.13 -10.95
N VAL A 125 -3.52 -2.31 -11.96
CA VAL A 125 -2.44 -1.59 -12.66
C VAL A 125 -2.26 -0.15 -12.16
N SER A 126 -3.31 0.46 -11.64
CA SER A 126 -3.27 1.80 -11.07
C SER A 126 -4.34 1.96 -10.02
N TYR A 127 -4.08 2.74 -8.97
CA TYR A 127 -5.09 3.16 -8.01
C TYR A 127 -4.79 4.56 -7.47
N ASN A 128 -5.82 5.23 -6.98
CA ASN A 128 -5.72 6.50 -6.27
C ASN A 128 -6.73 6.55 -5.13
N VAL A 129 -6.41 7.31 -4.08
CA VAL A 129 -7.24 7.46 -2.87
C VAL A 129 -7.50 8.94 -2.64
N GLY A 130 -8.76 9.34 -2.63
CA GLY A 130 -9.12 10.75 -2.46
C GLY A 130 -10.63 10.98 -2.42
N ASN A 131 -11.04 12.22 -2.56
CA ASN A 131 -12.44 12.58 -2.72
C ASN A 131 -12.95 12.11 -4.10
N ARG A 132 -14.27 11.95 -4.26
CA ARG A 132 -14.87 11.59 -5.55
C ARG A 132 -14.87 12.80 -6.50
N THR A 133 -13.70 13.11 -7.05
CA THR A 133 -13.48 14.25 -7.94
C THR A 133 -12.78 13.80 -9.22
N ASN A 134 -12.88 14.63 -10.26
CA ASN A 134 -12.17 14.39 -11.52
C ASN A 134 -10.65 14.32 -11.33
N VAL A 135 -10.10 15.01 -10.33
CA VAL A 135 -8.66 14.93 -9.99
C VAL A 135 -8.27 13.53 -9.53
N THR A 136 -9.06 12.94 -8.62
CA THR A 136 -8.80 11.59 -8.09
C THR A 136 -8.96 10.53 -9.18
N LEU A 137 -10.01 10.61 -9.98
CA LEU A 137 -10.25 9.69 -11.11
C LEU A 137 -9.23 9.91 -12.23
N GLY A 138 -8.97 11.15 -12.59
CA GLY A 138 -8.05 11.51 -13.67
C GLY A 138 -6.65 10.97 -13.49
N ALA A 139 -6.17 10.84 -12.24
CA ALA A 139 -4.88 10.24 -11.96
C ALA A 139 -4.81 8.76 -12.43
N VAL A 140 -5.88 7.98 -12.25
CA VAL A 140 -5.96 6.60 -12.72
C VAL A 140 -6.15 6.54 -14.23
N ILE A 141 -7.07 7.34 -14.77
CA ILE A 141 -7.36 7.39 -16.23
C ILE A 141 -6.11 7.81 -17.01
N LYS A 142 -5.38 8.82 -16.55
CA LYS A 142 -4.11 9.25 -17.18
C LYS A 142 -3.11 8.11 -17.32
N THR A 143 -3.03 7.23 -16.34
CA THR A 143 -2.16 6.04 -16.41
C THR A 143 -2.59 5.10 -17.56
N LEU A 144 -3.91 4.94 -17.78
CA LEU A 144 -4.44 4.11 -18.85
C LEU A 144 -4.29 4.76 -20.23
N ASP A 145 -4.45 6.09 -20.32
CA ASP A 145 -4.23 6.84 -21.54
C ASP A 145 -2.78 6.75 -22.00
N LEU A 146 -1.82 6.88 -21.08
CA LEU A 146 -0.39 6.71 -21.37
C LEU A 146 -0.05 5.30 -21.87
N SER A 147 -0.81 4.27 -21.49
CA SER A 147 -0.67 2.90 -22.01
C SER A 147 -1.41 2.68 -23.33
N ASN A 148 -2.05 3.70 -23.89
CA ASN A 148 -2.86 3.63 -25.09
C ASN A 148 -3.93 2.51 -24.99
N ALA A 149 -4.72 2.55 -23.92
CA ALA A 149 -5.73 1.54 -23.61
C ALA A 149 -6.67 1.32 -24.81
N LYS A 150 -6.90 0.05 -25.17
CA LYS A 150 -7.81 -0.32 -26.28
C LYS A 150 -9.27 -0.05 -25.91
N LYS A 151 -9.65 -0.32 -24.67
CA LYS A 151 -11.00 -0.11 -24.16
C LYS A 151 -10.99 0.02 -22.63
N ILE A 152 -11.86 0.87 -22.10
CA ILE A 152 -12.02 1.10 -20.67
C ILE A 152 -13.51 0.95 -20.34
N TYR A 153 -13.82 -0.01 -19.48
CA TYR A 153 -15.15 -0.25 -18.96
C TYR A 153 -15.31 0.41 -17.59
N THR A 154 -16.42 1.11 -17.40
CA THR A 154 -16.76 1.77 -16.13
C THR A 154 -18.24 1.62 -15.82
N ASP A 155 -18.63 2.00 -14.61
CA ASP A 155 -20.04 2.25 -14.30
C ASP A 155 -20.59 3.47 -15.06
N LYS A 156 -21.88 3.79 -14.88
CA LYS A 156 -22.56 4.92 -15.56
C LYS A 156 -22.30 6.28 -14.90
N TRP A 157 -21.34 6.39 -13.97
CA TRP A 157 -21.09 7.67 -13.30
C TRP A 157 -20.60 8.75 -14.30
N ARG A 158 -21.20 9.96 -14.18
CA ARG A 158 -20.97 11.06 -15.14
C ARG A 158 -19.51 11.52 -15.24
N GLY A 159 -18.73 11.40 -14.14
CA GLY A 159 -17.33 11.81 -14.11
C GLY A 159 -16.44 11.10 -15.12
N TYR A 160 -16.72 9.85 -15.45
CA TYR A 160 -15.96 9.10 -16.46
C TYR A 160 -16.14 9.64 -17.87
N LYS A 161 -17.34 10.13 -18.22
CA LYS A 161 -17.63 10.66 -19.56
C LYS A 161 -16.81 11.89 -19.93
N SER A 162 -16.37 12.67 -18.94
CA SER A 162 -15.52 13.85 -19.16
C SER A 162 -14.04 13.53 -19.22
N LEU A 163 -13.62 12.36 -18.70
CA LEU A 163 -12.21 11.98 -18.56
C LEU A 163 -11.76 10.96 -19.61
N ILE A 164 -12.68 10.16 -20.14
CA ILE A 164 -12.35 9.07 -21.07
C ILE A 164 -12.93 9.39 -22.46
N SER A 165 -12.11 9.24 -23.51
CA SER A 165 -12.55 9.41 -24.89
C SER A 165 -13.70 8.45 -25.22
N LYS A 166 -14.76 8.95 -25.87
CA LYS A 166 -15.91 8.16 -26.31
C LYS A 166 -15.55 6.94 -27.16
N LYS A 167 -14.43 7.00 -27.90
CA LYS A 167 -13.96 5.90 -28.77
C LYS A 167 -13.56 4.64 -27.99
N ILE A 168 -13.03 4.80 -26.77
CA ILE A 168 -12.51 3.70 -25.95
C ILE A 168 -13.35 3.44 -24.69
N HIS A 169 -14.30 4.33 -24.36
CA HIS A 169 -15.16 4.21 -23.19
C HIS A 169 -16.40 3.36 -23.47
N SER A 170 -16.73 2.47 -22.55
CA SER A 170 -17.94 1.65 -22.57
C SER A 170 -18.56 1.51 -21.19
N THR A 171 -19.90 1.61 -21.14
CA THR A 171 -20.70 1.50 -19.92
C THR A 171 -21.78 0.44 -20.02
N PHE A 172 -21.56 -0.62 -20.82
CA PHE A 172 -22.52 -1.69 -20.99
C PHE A 172 -22.70 -2.52 -19.70
N ASN A 173 -23.92 -2.98 -19.48
CA ASN A 173 -24.24 -3.87 -18.36
C ASN A 173 -23.38 -5.14 -18.42
N ARG A 174 -22.91 -5.61 -17.25
CA ARG A 174 -22.06 -6.79 -17.06
C ARG A 174 -20.63 -6.70 -17.58
N GLU A 175 -20.21 -5.59 -18.15
CA GLU A 175 -18.83 -5.41 -18.62
C GLU A 175 -17.82 -5.07 -17.48
N THR A 176 -18.33 -4.78 -16.28
CA THR A 176 -17.57 -4.51 -15.04
C THR A 176 -17.59 -5.68 -14.05
N ASN A 177 -17.99 -6.87 -14.47
CA ASN A 177 -18.14 -8.03 -13.58
C ASN A 177 -16.84 -8.43 -12.85
N HIS A 178 -15.68 -8.28 -13.52
CA HIS A 178 -14.41 -8.68 -12.91
C HIS A 178 -14.01 -7.72 -11.79
N ILE A 179 -14.14 -6.41 -12.01
CA ILE A 179 -13.81 -5.43 -10.99
C ILE A 179 -14.81 -5.46 -9.83
N GLU A 180 -16.09 -5.71 -10.11
CA GLU A 180 -17.10 -5.92 -9.06
C GLU A 180 -16.79 -7.14 -8.19
N ARG A 181 -16.41 -8.27 -8.82
CA ARG A 181 -15.93 -9.45 -8.10
C ARG A 181 -14.67 -9.15 -7.28
N HIS A 182 -13.73 -8.41 -7.87
CA HIS A 182 -12.52 -7.99 -7.18
C HIS A 182 -12.81 -7.05 -6.01
N ASN A 183 -13.79 -6.15 -6.12
CA ASN A 183 -14.30 -5.32 -5.03
C ASN A 183 -14.80 -6.17 -3.85
N LEU A 184 -15.51 -7.26 -4.13
CA LEU A 184 -15.96 -8.20 -3.10
C LEU A 184 -14.76 -8.84 -2.40
N THR A 185 -13.80 -9.35 -3.16
CA THR A 185 -12.56 -9.95 -2.64
C THR A 185 -11.80 -9.00 -1.75
N ILE A 186 -11.55 -7.76 -2.20
CA ILE A 186 -10.87 -6.72 -1.40
C ILE A 186 -11.61 -6.47 -0.08
N ARG A 187 -12.93 -6.38 -0.12
CA ARG A 187 -13.74 -6.14 1.10
C ARG A 187 -13.73 -7.34 2.05
N THR A 188 -13.63 -8.55 1.55
CA THR A 188 -13.51 -9.76 2.36
C THR A 188 -12.17 -9.81 3.07
N HIS A 189 -11.07 -9.55 2.37
CA HIS A 189 -9.73 -9.56 2.94
C HIS A 189 -9.48 -8.34 3.84
N LEU A 190 -9.78 -7.14 3.35
CA LEU A 190 -9.50 -5.91 4.08
C LEU A 190 -10.75 -5.42 4.86
N LYS A 191 -10.93 -5.90 6.10
CA LYS A 191 -12.06 -5.54 6.98
C LYS A 191 -12.34 -4.03 7.09
N ARG A 192 -11.31 -3.18 6.88
CA ARG A 192 -11.46 -1.71 6.84
C ARG A 192 -12.27 -1.19 5.65
N LEU A 193 -12.47 -2.00 4.63
CA LEU A 193 -13.24 -1.68 3.42
C LEU A 193 -14.62 -2.36 3.40
N THR A 194 -14.94 -3.18 4.39
CA THR A 194 -16.25 -3.79 4.53
C THR A 194 -17.33 -2.72 4.74
N ARG A 195 -18.47 -2.86 4.04
CA ARG A 195 -19.53 -1.82 3.98
C ARG A 195 -20.06 -1.35 5.34
N ARG A 196 -20.20 -2.24 6.31
CA ARG A 196 -20.72 -1.94 7.66
C ARG A 196 -19.64 -2.01 8.75
N SER A 197 -18.37 -1.83 8.37
CA SER A 197 -17.25 -1.88 9.31
C SER A 197 -17.22 -0.65 10.22
N ILE A 198 -16.70 -0.85 11.42
CA ILE A 198 -16.22 0.19 12.33
C ILE A 198 -14.68 0.28 12.31
N CYS A 199 -14.02 -0.59 11.53
CA CYS A 199 -12.56 -0.71 11.46
C CYS A 199 -11.95 0.29 10.48
N PHE A 200 -12.26 1.57 10.60
CA PHE A 200 -11.77 2.61 9.68
C PHE A 200 -10.26 2.79 9.75
N SER A 201 -9.67 3.12 8.62
CA SER A 201 -8.29 3.63 8.59
C SER A 201 -8.20 4.98 9.30
N ARG A 202 -7.17 5.19 10.11
CA ARG A 202 -7.00 6.45 10.84
C ARG A 202 -6.38 7.56 9.99
N SER A 203 -5.73 7.22 8.88
CA SER A 203 -5.18 8.19 7.92
C SER A 203 -5.24 7.66 6.48
N VAL A 204 -5.29 8.58 5.52
CA VAL A 204 -5.22 8.28 4.08
C VAL A 204 -3.89 7.63 3.73
N VAL A 205 -2.79 8.12 4.32
CA VAL A 205 -1.43 7.59 4.10
C VAL A 205 -1.36 6.11 4.47
N ILE A 206 -1.88 5.71 5.64
CA ILE A 206 -1.91 4.30 6.07
C ILE A 206 -2.83 3.47 5.17
N LEU A 207 -3.97 4.02 4.74
CA LEU A 207 -4.86 3.33 3.81
C LEU A 207 -4.16 3.08 2.48
N SER A 208 -3.54 4.09 1.90
CA SER A 208 -2.79 3.98 0.64
C SER A 208 -1.62 3.00 0.76
N ALA A 209 -0.85 3.05 1.86
CA ALA A 209 0.24 2.11 2.09
C ALA A 209 -0.24 0.65 2.15
N ILE A 210 -1.36 0.39 2.83
CA ILE A 210 -1.95 -0.96 2.90
C ILE A 210 -2.43 -1.42 1.53
N LEU A 211 -3.09 -0.56 0.76
CA LEU A 211 -3.53 -0.89 -0.60
C LEU A 211 -2.34 -1.18 -1.53
N ARG A 212 -1.26 -0.40 -1.42
CA ARG A 212 -0.07 -0.62 -2.24
C ARG A 212 0.59 -1.96 -1.94
N ILE A 213 0.70 -2.32 -0.66
CA ILE A 213 1.20 -3.65 -0.26
C ILE A 213 0.24 -4.75 -0.71
N TYR A 214 -1.07 -4.54 -0.58
CA TYR A 214 -2.08 -5.53 -0.96
C TYR A 214 -2.10 -5.81 -2.45
N PHE A 215 -2.01 -4.79 -3.29
CA PHE A 215 -2.08 -4.92 -4.73
C PHE A 215 -0.75 -5.37 -5.35
N TRP A 216 0.38 -4.91 -4.84
CA TRP A 216 1.67 -5.00 -5.53
C TRP A 216 2.82 -5.55 -4.67
N GLY A 217 2.60 -5.84 -3.38
CA GLY A 217 3.58 -6.42 -2.47
C GLY A 217 3.81 -7.92 -2.62
#